data_ce2270ce13ed1059cf7b5fe66951117a
#
_entry.id   ce2270ce13ed1059cf7b5fe66951117a
#
_cell.length_a   1.000
_cell.length_b   1.000
_cell.length_c   1.000
_cell.angle_alpha   90.00
_cell.angle_beta   90.00
_cell.angle_gamma   90.00
#
_symmetry.space_group_name_H-M   'P 1'
#
loop_
_entity.id
_entity.type
_entity.pdbx_description
1 polymer ?
#
loop_
_entity_poly.entity_id
_entity_poly.type
_entity_poly.pdbx_seq_one_letter_code
_entity_poly.pdbx_strand_id
1 'polypeptide(L)'
;LKNSMAPDAPGTVISDAEVGGHVYRAVAAKDGITAVRIYSARMLMAYGFLRRVFEVFEKYRTPIDMITTSEVAVSLTVDSDCRLPEIIAELSELGTVEVDTGNSIVCIVGRLDHAEHGRAREIMEAAGDVPLKMISYGASHRSIALLTDTRNRTRLLRNLNDKLFGKDAE
;
A
#
# COMPACT_ATOMS: atom_id res chain seq x y z
N LEU A 1 -8.06 -15.82 21.04
CA LEU A 1 -6.65 -16.22 20.93
C LEU A 1 -5.98 -16.06 22.28
N LYS A 2 -5.32 -17.10 22.78
CA LYS A 2 -4.61 -17.08 24.06
C LYS A 2 -3.14 -17.48 23.88
N ASN A 3 -2.29 -17.03 24.79
CA ASN A 3 -0.90 -17.49 24.88
C ASN A 3 -0.87 -18.89 25.50
N SER A 4 -0.35 -19.89 24.78
CA SER A 4 -0.24 -21.27 25.26
C SER A 4 0.71 -21.44 26.45
N MET A 5 1.65 -20.50 26.63
CA MET A 5 2.59 -20.51 27.77
C MET A 5 2.04 -19.81 29.00
N ALA A 6 0.90 -19.10 28.90
CA ALA A 6 0.22 -18.43 29.99
C ALA A 6 -1.30 -18.48 29.75
N PRO A 7 -1.94 -19.65 29.90
CA PRO A 7 -3.34 -19.87 29.53
C PRO A 7 -4.34 -19.06 30.38
N ASP A 8 -3.95 -18.64 31.57
CA ASP A 8 -4.77 -17.84 32.48
C ASP A 8 -4.72 -16.33 32.18
N ALA A 9 -3.78 -15.89 31.32
CA ALA A 9 -3.71 -14.49 30.89
C ALA A 9 -4.95 -14.15 30.02
N PRO A 10 -5.46 -12.89 30.11
CA PRO A 10 -6.52 -12.45 29.24
C PRO A 10 -6.07 -12.55 27.78
N GLY A 11 -6.85 -13.24 26.96
CA GLY A 11 -6.53 -13.40 25.56
C GLY A 11 -7.10 -12.28 24.70
N THR A 12 -6.84 -12.36 23.38
CA THR A 12 -7.48 -11.49 22.38
C THR A 12 -8.77 -12.15 21.88
N VAL A 13 -9.87 -11.44 21.95
CA VAL A 13 -11.14 -11.88 21.36
C VAL A 13 -11.12 -11.54 19.87
N ILE A 14 -11.38 -12.54 19.01
CA ILE A 14 -11.60 -12.36 17.58
C ILE A 14 -13.10 -12.56 17.36
N SER A 15 -13.79 -11.54 16.88
CA SER A 15 -15.24 -11.61 16.63
C SER A 15 -15.59 -10.79 15.38
N ASP A 16 -16.73 -11.10 14.78
CA ASP A 16 -17.33 -10.31 13.69
C ASP A 16 -18.06 -9.08 14.21
N ALA A 17 -18.22 -8.94 15.54
CA ALA A 17 -18.87 -7.81 16.13
C ALA A 17 -18.03 -6.54 15.95
N GLU A 18 -18.66 -5.47 15.47
CA GLU A 18 -18.05 -4.14 15.46
C GLU A 18 -17.92 -3.64 16.91
N VAL A 19 -16.71 -3.79 17.46
CA VAL A 19 -16.42 -3.30 18.81
C VAL A 19 -15.90 -1.86 18.71
N GLY A 20 -16.67 -0.92 19.28
CA GLY A 20 -16.28 0.48 19.48
C GLY A 20 -16.40 1.39 18.26
N GLY A 21 -16.70 2.65 18.47
CA GLY A 21 -16.95 3.70 17.48
C GLY A 21 -15.72 4.21 16.71
N HIS A 22 -14.54 3.63 16.91
CA HIS A 22 -13.31 4.12 16.28
C HIS A 22 -13.28 3.83 14.78
N VAL A 23 -13.03 4.88 13.99
CA VAL A 23 -12.91 4.78 12.53
C VAL A 23 -11.64 4.06 12.16
N TYR A 24 -10.51 4.44 12.72
CA TYR A 24 -9.20 3.85 12.48
C TYR A 24 -8.94 2.72 13.47
N ARG A 25 -8.41 1.58 12.99
CA ARG A 25 -8.19 0.37 13.78
C ARG A 25 -6.71 0.06 13.98
N ALA A 26 -5.91 0.26 12.95
CA ALA A 26 -4.48 -0.01 12.98
C ALA A 26 -3.74 0.77 11.90
N VAL A 27 -2.45 1.02 12.16
CA VAL A 27 -1.48 1.41 11.15
C VAL A 27 -0.35 0.40 11.20
N ALA A 28 0.01 -0.16 10.04
CA ALA A 28 1.08 -1.13 9.91
C ALA A 28 2.02 -0.75 8.76
N ALA A 29 3.28 -1.17 8.84
CA ALA A 29 4.23 -0.94 7.76
C ALA A 29 4.92 -2.24 7.34
N LYS A 30 5.25 -2.33 6.05
CA LYS A 30 6.02 -3.41 5.43
C LYS A 30 7.19 -2.78 4.69
N ASP A 31 8.40 -3.20 5.02
CA ASP A 31 9.64 -2.73 4.39
C ASP A 31 10.06 -3.64 3.22
N GLY A 32 11.16 -3.28 2.56
CA GLY A 32 11.73 -4.08 1.47
C GLY A 32 10.93 -4.01 0.17
N ILE A 33 10.22 -2.91 -0.04
CA ILE A 33 9.38 -2.72 -1.21
C ILE A 33 10.18 -2.10 -2.36
N THR A 34 10.00 -2.67 -3.54
CA THR A 34 10.50 -2.11 -4.79
C THR A 34 9.33 -1.61 -5.62
N ALA A 35 9.38 -0.36 -6.03
CA ALA A 35 8.43 0.20 -6.99
C ALA A 35 8.98 0.08 -8.41
N VAL A 36 8.16 -0.40 -9.34
CA VAL A 36 8.45 -0.50 -10.77
C VAL A 36 7.46 0.38 -11.51
N ARG A 37 7.96 1.35 -12.28
CA ARG A 37 7.16 2.25 -13.11
C ARG A 37 7.43 1.96 -14.57
N ILE A 38 6.37 1.85 -15.35
CA ILE A 38 6.44 1.58 -16.78
C ILE A 38 5.75 2.73 -17.49
N TYR A 39 6.48 3.46 -18.30
CA TYR A 39 5.99 4.56 -19.12
C TYR A 39 5.87 4.11 -20.57
N SER A 40 4.70 4.26 -21.17
CA SER A 40 4.49 3.87 -22.56
C SER A 40 3.40 4.71 -23.23
N ALA A 41 3.80 5.49 -24.22
CA ALA A 41 2.83 6.17 -25.08
C ALA A 41 1.92 5.18 -25.86
N ARG A 42 2.35 3.93 -25.98
CA ARG A 42 1.57 2.85 -26.62
C ARG A 42 0.40 2.39 -25.73
N MET A 43 0.37 2.79 -24.45
CA MET A 43 -0.72 2.47 -23.53
C MET A 43 -1.97 3.30 -23.87
N LEU A 44 -1.79 4.50 -24.40
CA LEU A 44 -2.89 5.37 -24.80
C LEU A 44 -3.71 4.69 -25.89
N MET A 45 -5.01 4.48 -25.63
CA MET A 45 -5.95 3.80 -26.51
C MET A 45 -5.60 2.35 -26.91
N ALA A 46 -4.63 1.69 -26.22
CA ALA A 46 -4.24 0.33 -26.50
C ALA A 46 -4.99 -0.67 -25.63
N TYR A 47 -5.66 -1.63 -26.28
CA TYR A 47 -6.26 -2.75 -25.58
C TYR A 47 -5.19 -3.78 -25.16
N GLY A 48 -5.31 -4.33 -23.95
CA GLY A 48 -4.49 -5.43 -23.47
C GLY A 48 -3.08 -5.06 -23.01
N PHE A 49 -2.73 -3.78 -22.86
CA PHE A 49 -1.43 -3.38 -22.32
C PHE A 49 -1.22 -3.90 -20.90
N LEU A 50 -2.18 -3.65 -20.00
CA LEU A 50 -2.12 -4.14 -18.61
C LEU A 50 -2.04 -5.67 -18.54
N ARG A 51 -2.77 -6.38 -19.40
CA ARG A 51 -2.67 -7.84 -19.48
C ARG A 51 -1.22 -8.28 -19.70
N ARG A 52 -0.51 -7.70 -20.68
CA ARG A 52 0.90 -8.04 -20.96
C ARG A 52 1.80 -7.72 -19.78
N VAL A 53 1.57 -6.62 -19.07
CA VAL A 53 2.32 -6.29 -17.86
C VAL A 53 2.11 -7.38 -16.80
N PHE A 54 0.87 -7.78 -16.51
CA PHE A 54 0.58 -8.80 -15.50
C PHE A 54 1.08 -10.20 -15.93
N GLU A 55 1.04 -10.55 -17.21
CA GLU A 55 1.59 -11.81 -17.73
C GLU A 55 3.09 -11.95 -17.43
N VAL A 56 3.85 -10.84 -17.46
CA VAL A 56 5.28 -10.86 -17.07
C VAL A 56 5.42 -11.21 -15.59
N PHE A 57 4.66 -10.58 -14.69
CA PHE A 57 4.74 -10.89 -13.25
C PHE A 57 4.25 -12.31 -12.93
N GLU A 58 3.20 -12.78 -13.60
CA GLU A 58 2.70 -14.15 -13.49
C GLU A 58 3.76 -15.17 -13.91
N LYS A 59 4.41 -14.96 -15.06
CA LYS A 59 5.49 -15.82 -15.57
C LYS A 59 6.61 -16.02 -14.56
N TYR A 60 6.99 -14.95 -13.86
CA TYR A 60 8.03 -14.99 -12.83
C TYR A 60 7.50 -15.24 -11.42
N ARG A 61 6.20 -15.54 -11.27
CA ARG A 61 5.53 -15.85 -9.99
C ARG A 61 5.80 -14.77 -8.93
N THR A 62 5.81 -13.52 -9.34
CA THR A 62 6.07 -12.37 -8.48
C THR A 62 4.76 -11.68 -8.12
N PRO A 63 4.35 -11.70 -6.84
CA PRO A 63 3.13 -11.02 -6.41
C PRO A 63 3.27 -9.50 -6.47
N ILE A 64 2.17 -8.82 -6.75
CA ILE A 64 2.07 -7.36 -6.78
C ILE A 64 1.25 -6.92 -5.57
N ASP A 65 1.78 -5.98 -4.77
CA ASP A 65 1.08 -5.45 -3.57
C ASP A 65 0.19 -4.25 -3.90
N MET A 66 0.74 -3.25 -4.60
CA MET A 66 0.01 -2.04 -4.99
C MET A 66 0.14 -1.83 -6.49
N ILE A 67 -0.89 -1.22 -7.07
CA ILE A 67 -0.85 -0.75 -8.46
C ILE A 67 -1.59 0.57 -8.59
N THR A 68 -1.02 1.49 -9.35
CA THR A 68 -1.69 2.70 -9.82
C THR A 68 -1.44 2.87 -11.31
N THR A 69 -2.43 3.36 -12.03
CA THR A 69 -2.34 3.55 -13.48
C THR A 69 -2.76 4.94 -13.88
N SER A 70 -2.17 5.44 -14.96
CA SER A 70 -2.61 6.61 -15.70
C SER A 70 -2.77 6.25 -17.18
N GLU A 71 -3.04 7.22 -18.03
CA GLU A 71 -3.18 6.98 -19.48
C GLU A 71 -1.88 6.48 -20.15
N VAL A 72 -0.72 6.81 -19.59
CA VAL A 72 0.60 6.54 -20.19
C VAL A 72 1.58 5.86 -19.25
N ALA A 73 1.17 5.52 -18.04
CA ALA A 73 2.05 4.93 -17.04
C ALA A 73 1.33 3.91 -16.15
N VAL A 74 2.08 2.87 -15.78
CA VAL A 74 1.71 1.90 -14.75
C VAL A 74 2.78 1.92 -13.68
N SER A 75 2.40 2.13 -12.43
CA SER A 75 3.28 1.99 -11.27
C SER A 75 2.77 0.85 -10.41
N LEU A 76 3.66 -0.06 -10.05
CA LEU A 76 3.33 -1.20 -9.21
C LEU A 76 4.44 -1.45 -8.20
N THR A 77 4.12 -2.21 -7.14
CA THR A 77 5.09 -2.56 -6.10
C THR A 77 5.17 -4.06 -5.93
N VAL A 78 6.39 -4.52 -5.65
CA VAL A 78 6.71 -5.89 -5.29
C VAL A 78 7.53 -5.90 -4.02
N ASP A 79 7.44 -6.95 -3.22
CA ASP A 79 8.21 -7.14 -2.00
C ASP A 79 9.38 -8.11 -2.16
N SER A 80 9.53 -8.69 -3.35
CA SER A 80 10.62 -9.61 -3.70
C SER A 80 11.33 -9.11 -4.95
N ASP A 81 12.64 -9.10 -4.89
CA ASP A 81 13.51 -8.73 -6.02
C ASP A 81 14.14 -9.94 -6.72
N CYS A 82 13.78 -11.16 -6.32
CA CYS A 82 14.43 -12.41 -6.77
C CYS A 82 14.46 -12.61 -8.29
N ARG A 83 13.49 -12.06 -9.01
CA ARG A 83 13.38 -12.13 -10.47
C ARG A 83 13.30 -10.77 -11.15
N LEU A 84 13.65 -9.74 -10.43
CA LEU A 84 13.49 -8.36 -10.88
C LEU A 84 14.27 -8.05 -12.17
N PRO A 85 15.52 -8.52 -12.37
CA PRO A 85 16.24 -8.30 -13.62
C PRO A 85 15.53 -8.86 -14.86
N GLU A 86 14.99 -10.08 -14.77
CA GLU A 86 14.27 -10.71 -15.87
C GLU A 86 12.94 -10.01 -16.15
N ILE A 87 12.23 -9.62 -15.08
CA ILE A 87 10.98 -8.85 -15.17
C ILE A 87 11.24 -7.51 -15.87
N ILE A 88 12.28 -6.78 -15.47
CA ILE A 88 12.64 -5.49 -16.06
C ILE A 88 12.98 -5.67 -17.55
N ALA A 89 13.73 -6.70 -17.92
CA ALA A 89 14.09 -6.96 -19.31
C ALA A 89 12.85 -7.12 -20.20
N GLU A 90 11.86 -7.91 -19.77
CA GLU A 90 10.63 -8.11 -20.54
C GLU A 90 9.72 -6.88 -20.52
N LEU A 91 9.59 -6.19 -19.39
CA LEU A 91 8.81 -4.97 -19.31
C LEU A 91 9.39 -3.85 -20.18
N SER A 92 10.70 -3.83 -20.38
CA SER A 92 11.38 -2.83 -21.22
C SER A 92 11.01 -2.96 -22.71
N GLU A 93 10.48 -4.10 -23.15
CA GLU A 93 9.90 -4.27 -24.48
C GLU A 93 8.55 -3.53 -24.62
N LEU A 94 7.88 -3.29 -23.51
CA LEU A 94 6.57 -2.62 -23.46
C LEU A 94 6.69 -1.10 -23.32
N GLY A 95 7.77 -0.59 -22.70
CA GLY A 95 7.98 0.83 -22.47
C GLY A 95 9.27 1.12 -21.70
N THR A 96 9.42 2.36 -21.29
CA THR A 96 10.54 2.77 -20.41
C THR A 96 10.25 2.33 -18.98
N VAL A 97 11.18 1.58 -18.38
CA VAL A 97 11.02 1.05 -17.01
C VAL A 97 11.94 1.80 -16.06
N GLU A 98 11.38 2.29 -14.96
CA GLU A 98 12.10 2.84 -13.82
C GLU A 98 11.92 1.95 -12.60
N VAL A 99 12.99 1.73 -11.85
CA VAL A 99 12.99 0.93 -10.63
C VAL A 99 13.44 1.78 -9.46
N ASP A 100 12.66 1.74 -8.38
CA ASP A 100 12.88 2.53 -7.17
C ASP A 100 12.80 1.60 -5.96
N THR A 101 13.96 1.30 -5.39
CA THR A 101 14.13 0.39 -4.25
C THR A 101 14.15 1.14 -2.92
N GLY A 102 14.12 0.40 -1.80
CA GLY A 102 14.25 1.00 -0.47
C GLY A 102 12.99 1.75 -0.02
N ASN A 103 11.83 1.22 -0.40
CA ASN A 103 10.54 1.76 -0.03
C ASN A 103 9.86 0.93 1.07
N SER A 104 8.87 1.55 1.71
CA SER A 104 7.96 0.91 2.65
C SER A 104 6.52 1.25 2.28
N ILE A 105 5.65 0.25 2.37
CA ILE A 105 4.20 0.45 2.33
C ILE A 105 3.73 0.66 3.76
N VAL A 106 2.99 1.75 4.00
CA VAL A 106 2.27 2.00 5.26
C VAL A 106 0.79 1.87 4.98
N CYS A 107 0.15 0.93 5.67
CA CYS A 107 -1.27 0.62 5.52
C CYS A 107 -2.05 1.12 6.74
N ILE A 108 -3.06 1.94 6.50
CA ILE A 108 -4.04 2.38 7.48
C ILE A 108 -5.26 1.49 7.33
N VAL A 109 -5.65 0.82 8.40
CA VAL A 109 -6.80 -0.08 8.46
C VAL A 109 -7.89 0.55 9.32
N GLY A 110 -9.12 0.48 8.83
CA GLY A 110 -10.25 1.05 9.55
C GLY A 110 -11.57 0.87 8.82
N ARG A 111 -12.57 1.63 9.24
CA ARG A 111 -13.83 1.78 8.52
C ARG A 111 -13.72 3.03 7.64
N LEU A 112 -13.31 2.82 6.39
CA LEU A 112 -12.95 3.87 5.43
C LEU A 112 -14.00 3.92 4.30
N ASP A 113 -15.27 4.02 4.67
CA ASP A 113 -16.35 4.09 3.69
C ASP A 113 -16.21 5.35 2.84
N HIS A 114 -16.31 5.18 1.52
CA HIS A 114 -16.22 6.28 0.55
C HIS A 114 -17.41 7.24 0.63
N ALA A 115 -18.54 6.80 1.22
CA ALA A 115 -19.69 7.65 1.48
C ALA A 115 -19.42 8.68 2.58
N GLU A 116 -18.45 8.44 3.47
CA GLU A 116 -18.04 9.38 4.50
C GLU A 116 -17.05 10.41 3.92
N HIS A 117 -17.48 11.67 3.89
CA HIS A 117 -16.66 12.76 3.35
C HIS A 117 -15.42 13.03 4.21
N GLY A 118 -14.29 13.32 3.54
CA GLY A 118 -13.09 13.85 4.19
C GLY A 118 -12.04 12.84 4.65
N ARG A 119 -12.28 11.53 4.59
CA ARG A 119 -11.32 10.50 5.07
C ARG A 119 -9.95 10.56 4.38
N ALA A 120 -9.94 10.68 3.06
CA ALA A 120 -8.69 10.84 2.32
C ALA A 120 -7.93 12.10 2.75
N ARG A 121 -8.65 13.23 2.90
CA ARG A 121 -8.08 14.47 3.38
C ARG A 121 -7.48 14.32 4.79
N GLU A 122 -8.21 13.72 5.72
CA GLU A 122 -7.76 13.51 7.10
C GLU A 122 -6.46 12.68 7.14
N ILE A 123 -6.38 11.61 6.35
CA ILE A 123 -5.17 10.79 6.26
C ILE A 123 -4.00 11.56 5.62
N MET A 124 -4.25 12.35 4.58
CA MET A 124 -3.20 13.16 3.96
C MET A 124 -2.71 14.26 4.90
N GLU A 125 -3.59 14.91 5.64
CA GLU A 125 -3.23 15.89 6.69
C GLU A 125 -2.48 15.21 7.85
N ALA A 126 -2.84 13.97 8.19
CA ALA A 126 -2.12 13.19 9.20
C ALA A 126 -0.74 12.76 8.73
N ALA A 127 -0.55 12.41 7.46
CA ALA A 127 0.77 12.12 6.89
C ALA A 127 1.72 13.32 6.96
N GLY A 128 1.17 14.54 6.91
CA GLY A 128 1.93 15.79 7.03
C GLY A 128 2.84 16.04 5.82
N ASP A 129 4.09 16.42 6.08
CA ASP A 129 5.10 16.75 5.08
C ASP A 129 5.92 15.55 4.59
N VAL A 130 5.49 14.32 4.92
CA VAL A 130 6.19 13.10 4.48
C VAL A 130 5.95 12.89 2.98
N PRO A 131 7.02 12.79 2.16
CA PRO A 131 6.88 12.51 0.74
C PRO A 131 6.24 11.15 0.49
N LEU A 132 5.13 11.14 -0.23
CA LEU A 132 4.43 9.94 -0.66
C LEU A 132 4.66 9.70 -2.15
N LYS A 133 5.03 8.48 -2.52
CA LYS A 133 5.34 8.09 -3.92
C LYS A 133 4.14 7.47 -4.63
N MET A 134 3.31 6.72 -3.88
CA MET A 134 2.08 6.12 -4.37
C MET A 134 1.02 6.13 -3.26
N ILE A 135 -0.24 6.20 -3.64
CA ILE A 135 -1.39 6.12 -2.76
C ILE A 135 -2.39 5.17 -3.39
N SER A 136 -2.78 4.13 -2.67
CA SER A 136 -3.88 3.25 -3.05
C SER A 136 -5.08 3.55 -2.17
N TYR A 137 -6.08 4.21 -2.74
CA TYR A 137 -7.35 4.58 -2.12
C TYR A 137 -8.49 4.13 -3.01
N GLY A 138 -9.55 3.59 -2.42
CA GLY A 138 -10.72 3.18 -3.18
C GLY A 138 -10.76 1.70 -3.57
N ALA A 139 -9.66 0.97 -3.45
CA ALA A 139 -9.64 -0.47 -3.69
C ALA A 139 -10.32 -1.28 -2.57
N SER A 140 -10.43 -0.70 -1.37
CA SER A 140 -11.04 -1.33 -0.20
C SER A 140 -11.74 -0.28 0.66
N HIS A 141 -12.90 -0.62 1.23
CA HIS A 141 -13.55 0.19 2.28
C HIS A 141 -12.86 0.07 3.65
N ARG A 142 -11.81 -0.74 3.76
CA ARG A 142 -11.17 -1.07 5.04
C ARG A 142 -9.71 -0.67 5.13
N SER A 143 -9.09 -0.23 4.03
CA SER A 143 -7.67 0.11 4.04
C SER A 143 -7.30 1.17 3.01
N ILE A 144 -6.29 1.96 3.37
CA ILE A 144 -5.55 2.86 2.48
C ILE A 144 -4.08 2.50 2.61
N ALA A 145 -3.38 2.38 1.49
CA ALA A 145 -1.95 2.09 1.47
C ALA A 145 -1.17 3.29 0.90
N LEU A 146 -0.10 3.66 1.58
CA LEU A 146 0.80 4.75 1.25
C LEU A 146 2.20 4.20 1.01
N LEU A 147 2.83 4.54 -0.11
CA LEU A 147 4.23 4.20 -0.40
C LEU A 147 5.12 5.40 -0.12
N THR A 148 6.19 5.18 0.63
CA THR A 148 7.21 6.19 0.94
C THR A 148 8.61 5.56 0.98
N ASP A 149 9.67 6.38 0.99
CA ASP A 149 11.01 5.89 1.31
C ASP A 149 11.04 5.26 2.70
N THR A 150 11.77 4.14 2.87
CA THR A 150 11.92 3.46 4.16
C THR A 150 12.48 4.38 5.25
N ARG A 151 13.35 5.34 4.89
CA ARG A 151 13.86 6.36 5.84
C ARG A 151 12.75 7.22 6.46
N ASN A 152 11.64 7.41 5.77
CA ASN A 152 10.51 8.20 6.22
C ASN A 152 9.45 7.39 6.98
N ARG A 153 9.51 6.05 6.94
CA ARG A 153 8.51 5.15 7.52
C ARG A 153 8.19 5.48 8.97
N THR A 154 9.20 5.61 9.82
CA THR A 154 8.99 5.84 11.26
C THR A 154 8.30 7.20 11.51
N ARG A 155 8.68 8.24 10.76
CA ARG A 155 8.04 9.55 10.83
C ARG A 155 6.57 9.47 10.38
N LEU A 156 6.31 8.79 9.27
CA LEU A 156 4.94 8.59 8.78
C LEU A 156 4.08 7.83 9.78
N LEU A 157 4.59 6.72 10.34
CA LEU A 157 3.87 5.95 11.37
C LEU A 157 3.52 6.79 12.59
N ARG A 158 4.46 7.60 13.10
CA ARG A 158 4.21 8.49 14.24
C ARG A 158 3.15 9.54 13.91
N ASN A 159 3.30 10.24 12.78
CA ASN A 159 2.34 11.26 12.36
C ASN A 159 0.92 10.71 12.25
N LEU A 160 0.78 9.54 11.62
CA LEU A 160 -0.51 8.87 11.50
C LEU A 160 -1.05 8.43 12.85
N ASN A 161 -0.21 7.82 13.71
CA ASN A 161 -0.62 7.39 15.03
C ASN A 161 -1.13 8.55 15.89
N ASP A 162 -0.34 9.62 15.98
CA ASP A 162 -0.64 10.76 16.85
C ASP A 162 -1.91 11.50 16.41
N LYS A 163 -2.15 11.60 15.09
CA LYS A 163 -3.32 12.33 14.58
C LYS A 163 -4.57 11.49 14.41
N LEU A 164 -4.46 10.20 14.13
CA LEU A 164 -5.63 9.34 13.87
C LEU A 164 -6.10 8.59 15.12
N PHE A 165 -5.20 8.37 16.10
CA PHE A 165 -5.52 7.62 17.32
C PHE A 165 -5.38 8.45 18.60
N GLY A 166 -4.69 9.60 18.55
CA GLY A 166 -4.46 10.46 19.72
C GLY A 166 -5.67 11.34 20.12
N LYS A 167 -6.76 11.31 19.36
CA LYS A 167 -7.94 12.17 19.64
C LYS A 167 -8.93 11.60 20.67
N ASP A 168 -8.73 10.39 21.15
CA ASP A 168 -9.67 9.70 22.05
C ASP A 168 -9.09 9.50 23.47
N ALA A 169 -8.13 10.34 23.88
CA ALA A 169 -7.57 10.36 25.23
C ALA A 169 -8.14 11.50 26.10
N GLU A 170 -9.26 12.14 25.68
CA GLU A 170 -10.04 13.08 26.50
C GLU A 170 -11.46 12.58 26.73
#